data_a04a99d8710b78ad912c3e8def05f1c9
#
_entry.id   a04a99d8710b78ad912c3e8def05f1c9
#
_cell.length_a   1.000
_cell.length_b   1.000
_cell.length_c   1.000
_cell.angle_alpha   90.00
_cell.angle_beta   90.00
_cell.angle_gamma   90.00
#
_symmetry.space_group_name_H-M   'P 1'
#
loop_
_entity.id
_entity.type
_entity.pdbx_description
1 polymer ?
#
loop_
_entity_poly.entity_id
_entity_poly.type
_entity_poly.pdbx_seq_one_letter_code
_entity_poly.pdbx_strand_id
1 'polypeptide(L)'
;MLSIIVPARNNAEFTATCLGSILFAVSRLNLNCEFVLVDDASAPEEKILDAFRQHRANAIGHQTKIVRSRKHQHYSGVFSIGLRFATRDIVFFISNDMLVTTSFIQSILLVSSLSRDFGIVRGTSNYTDSHPEHTVEPKEQLKTFQEIDNFSRSVFSANSCRYVEDKVLSGDAILLKRSLIERIGVLDLRFFGYFGDIDYGVRAHLAGFKLVCAKGAWLFHEGSGHVKHEMAHQALSFEEARDRRMAMVETAYQEFRKKWHLATPEIWGGGGSVEALHFFDRVRPRAKRMPLKYDFPPSAMDDLEIY
;
A
#
# COMPACT_ATOMS: atom_id res chain seq x y z
N MET A 1 -5.55 6.87 17.45
CA MET A 1 -6.68 6.67 16.52
C MET A 1 -6.14 6.34 15.13
N LEU A 2 -6.88 5.61 14.30
CA LEU A 2 -6.40 5.00 13.04
C LEU A 2 -7.18 5.57 11.84
N SER A 3 -6.49 6.06 10.79
CA SER A 3 -7.05 6.27 9.47
C SER A 3 -6.73 5.06 8.58
N ILE A 4 -7.70 4.56 7.84
CA ILE A 4 -7.55 3.46 6.90
C ILE A 4 -7.85 4.00 5.50
N ILE A 5 -6.86 3.95 4.63
CA ILE A 5 -6.94 4.37 3.24
C ILE A 5 -7.13 3.12 2.38
N VAL A 6 -8.19 3.08 1.59
CA VAL A 6 -8.42 2.03 0.61
C VAL A 6 -8.65 2.67 -0.75
N PRO A 7 -7.67 2.61 -1.65
CA PRO A 7 -7.86 3.01 -3.04
C PRO A 7 -8.58 1.91 -3.81
N ALA A 8 -9.33 2.27 -4.83
CA ALA A 8 -9.91 1.34 -5.76
C ALA A 8 -9.94 1.92 -7.18
N ARG A 9 -9.69 1.08 -8.16
CA ARG A 9 -9.95 1.34 -9.56
C ARG A 9 -10.62 0.14 -10.16
N ASN A 10 -11.90 0.31 -10.50
CA ASN A 10 -12.75 -0.77 -10.98
C ASN A 10 -12.89 -1.93 -9.98
N ASN A 11 -13.56 -3.01 -10.34
CA ASN A 11 -13.69 -4.21 -9.52
C ASN A 11 -14.33 -3.97 -8.14
N ALA A 12 -15.62 -3.62 -8.14
CA ALA A 12 -16.39 -3.37 -6.91
C ALA A 12 -16.47 -4.58 -5.98
N GLU A 13 -16.45 -5.80 -6.52
CA GLU A 13 -16.54 -7.04 -5.74
C GLU A 13 -15.30 -7.22 -4.84
N PHE A 14 -14.08 -7.10 -5.39
CA PHE A 14 -12.87 -7.15 -4.60
C PHE A 14 -12.83 -6.04 -3.56
N THR A 15 -13.21 -4.84 -3.97
CA THR A 15 -13.27 -3.68 -3.07
C THR A 15 -14.23 -3.92 -1.90
N ALA A 16 -15.43 -4.43 -2.17
CA ALA A 16 -16.41 -4.74 -1.12
C ALA A 16 -15.91 -5.82 -0.17
N THR A 17 -15.28 -6.87 -0.71
CA THR A 17 -14.72 -7.98 0.07
C THR A 17 -13.57 -7.51 0.96
N CYS A 18 -12.65 -6.71 0.43
CA CYS A 18 -11.56 -6.07 1.18
C CYS A 18 -12.13 -5.21 2.33
N LEU A 19 -13.04 -4.28 2.01
CA LEU A 19 -13.66 -3.39 2.99
C LEU A 19 -14.44 -4.14 4.08
N GLY A 20 -15.14 -5.22 3.69
CA GLY A 20 -15.83 -6.11 4.62
C GLY A 20 -14.86 -6.77 5.60
N SER A 21 -13.72 -7.28 5.12
CA SER A 21 -12.69 -7.90 5.95
C SER A 21 -12.06 -6.91 6.92
N ILE A 22 -11.79 -5.69 6.47
CA ILE A 22 -11.25 -4.61 7.32
C ILE A 22 -12.26 -4.25 8.41
N LEU A 23 -13.52 -4.01 8.04
CA LEU A 23 -14.58 -3.66 8.99
C LEU A 23 -14.77 -4.74 10.05
N PHE A 24 -14.76 -6.02 9.64
CA PHE A 24 -14.78 -7.15 10.56
C PHE A 24 -13.62 -7.09 11.55
N ALA A 25 -12.40 -6.90 11.07
CA ALA A 25 -11.19 -6.89 11.89
C ALA A 25 -11.19 -5.73 12.92
N VAL A 26 -11.51 -4.49 12.48
CA VAL A 26 -11.52 -3.32 13.37
C VAL A 26 -12.65 -3.39 14.40
N SER A 27 -13.82 -3.92 14.01
CA SER A 27 -14.95 -4.12 14.93
C SER A 27 -14.61 -5.12 16.04
N ARG A 28 -13.95 -6.23 15.70
CA ARG A 28 -13.48 -7.25 16.68
C ARG A 28 -12.47 -6.69 17.67
N LEU A 29 -11.71 -5.68 17.28
CA LEU A 29 -10.72 -5.00 18.13
C LEU A 29 -11.30 -3.76 18.83
N ASN A 30 -12.58 -3.45 18.67
CA ASN A 30 -13.21 -2.23 19.17
C ASN A 30 -12.45 -0.94 18.81
N LEU A 31 -11.89 -0.90 17.60
CA LEU A 31 -11.16 0.26 17.11
C LEU A 31 -12.13 1.25 16.46
N ASN A 32 -12.08 2.51 16.90
CA ASN A 32 -12.74 3.61 16.17
C ASN A 32 -11.80 4.12 15.09
N CYS A 33 -12.22 4.00 13.82
CA CYS A 33 -11.41 4.32 12.64
C CYS A 33 -12.01 5.46 11.82
N GLU A 34 -11.14 6.12 11.06
CA GLU A 34 -11.49 6.96 9.93
C GLU A 34 -11.16 6.17 8.65
N PHE A 35 -12.15 6.00 7.77
CA PHE A 35 -11.95 5.44 6.44
C PHE A 35 -11.79 6.55 5.43
N VAL A 36 -10.77 6.45 4.58
CA VAL A 36 -10.54 7.32 3.41
C VAL A 36 -10.57 6.44 2.18
N LEU A 37 -11.70 6.43 1.48
CA LEU A 37 -11.95 5.58 0.31
C LEU A 37 -11.70 6.41 -0.94
N VAL A 38 -10.74 5.98 -1.77
CA VAL A 38 -10.29 6.75 -2.93
C VAL A 38 -10.63 6.02 -4.22
N ASP A 39 -11.57 6.57 -5.00
CA ASP A 39 -11.91 6.07 -6.34
C ASP A 39 -11.00 6.73 -7.39
N ASP A 40 -10.18 5.93 -8.05
CA ASP A 40 -9.22 6.37 -9.06
C ASP A 40 -9.81 6.38 -10.47
N ALA A 41 -10.80 7.25 -10.68
CA ALA A 41 -11.48 7.40 -11.97
C ALA A 41 -12.04 6.08 -12.51
N SER A 42 -12.70 5.29 -11.66
CA SER A 42 -13.36 4.06 -12.10
C SER A 42 -14.46 4.33 -13.11
N ALA A 43 -14.66 3.39 -14.04
CA ALA A 43 -15.78 3.44 -14.97
C ALA A 43 -17.11 3.36 -14.21
N PRO A 44 -18.15 4.11 -14.60
CA PRO A 44 -19.43 4.15 -13.87
C PRO A 44 -20.08 2.76 -13.71
N GLU A 45 -19.95 1.90 -14.70
CA GLU A 45 -20.46 0.52 -14.71
C GLU A 45 -19.82 -0.39 -13.67
N GLU A 46 -18.64 -0.04 -13.20
CA GLU A 46 -17.87 -0.74 -12.18
C GLU A 46 -18.37 -0.52 -10.75
N LYS A 47 -19.28 0.45 -10.55
CA LYS A 47 -20.02 0.69 -9.31
C LYS A 47 -19.19 0.86 -8.04
N ILE A 48 -17.94 1.35 -8.15
CA ILE A 48 -17.05 1.55 -7.00
C ILE A 48 -17.66 2.51 -5.97
N LEU A 49 -18.27 3.60 -6.44
CA LEU A 49 -18.93 4.55 -5.52
C LEU A 49 -20.09 3.91 -4.75
N ASP A 50 -20.79 2.94 -5.34
CA ASP A 50 -21.86 2.23 -4.65
C ASP A 50 -21.29 1.29 -3.58
N ALA A 51 -20.19 0.59 -3.87
CA ALA A 51 -19.48 -0.21 -2.87
C ALA A 51 -18.99 0.66 -1.70
N PHE A 52 -18.46 1.85 -1.98
CA PHE A 52 -18.01 2.79 -0.95
C PHE A 52 -19.17 3.35 -0.12
N ARG A 53 -20.29 3.69 -0.74
CA ARG A 53 -21.50 4.14 -0.04
C ARG A 53 -22.09 3.04 0.85
N GLN A 54 -22.11 1.81 0.34
CA GLN A 54 -22.54 0.64 1.12
C GLN A 54 -21.64 0.40 2.31
N HIS A 55 -20.31 0.48 2.12
CA HIS A 55 -19.38 0.40 3.25
C HIS A 55 -19.65 1.48 4.28
N ARG A 56 -19.82 2.74 3.88
CA ARG A 56 -20.14 3.87 4.79
C ARG A 56 -21.41 3.61 5.59
N ALA A 57 -22.43 3.04 4.97
CA ALA A 57 -23.67 2.68 5.65
C ALA A 57 -23.47 1.57 6.69
N ASN A 58 -22.58 0.61 6.41
CA ASN A 58 -22.28 -0.52 7.30
C ASN A 58 -21.28 -0.16 8.41
N ALA A 59 -20.43 0.84 8.20
CA ALA A 59 -19.37 1.25 9.12
C ALA A 59 -19.89 2.17 10.24
N ILE A 60 -20.93 1.73 10.96
CA ILE A 60 -21.57 2.48 12.04
C ILE A 60 -20.54 2.76 13.15
N GLY A 61 -20.48 4.00 13.59
CA GLY A 61 -19.52 4.45 14.62
C GLY A 61 -18.13 4.80 14.09
N HIS A 62 -17.89 4.66 12.77
CA HIS A 62 -16.69 5.08 12.10
C HIS A 62 -16.93 6.33 11.23
N GLN A 63 -15.88 7.11 11.01
CA GLN A 63 -15.93 8.22 10.06
C GLN A 63 -15.52 7.72 8.67
N THR A 64 -16.28 8.07 7.62
CA THR A 64 -15.95 7.68 6.25
C THR A 64 -15.92 8.89 5.33
N LYS A 65 -14.81 9.10 4.65
CA LYS A 65 -14.62 10.06 3.56
C LYS A 65 -14.52 9.29 2.25
N ILE A 66 -15.27 9.70 1.25
CA ILE A 66 -15.21 9.14 -0.09
C ILE A 66 -14.67 10.24 -1.00
N VAL A 67 -13.57 9.97 -1.67
CA VAL A 67 -12.89 10.89 -2.58
C VAL A 67 -12.77 10.22 -3.94
N ARG A 68 -13.25 10.87 -4.98
CA ARG A 68 -13.10 10.39 -6.37
C ARG A 68 -12.18 11.31 -7.13
N SER A 69 -11.21 10.75 -7.83
CA SER A 69 -10.46 11.49 -8.84
C SER A 69 -11.18 11.43 -10.19
N ARG A 70 -11.20 12.54 -10.91
CA ARG A 70 -11.73 12.60 -12.29
C ARG A 70 -10.78 11.99 -13.32
N LYS A 71 -9.51 11.85 -12.96
CA LYS A 71 -8.44 11.30 -13.80
C LYS A 71 -7.74 10.17 -13.09
N HIS A 72 -7.27 9.20 -13.86
CA HIS A 72 -6.47 8.10 -13.33
C HIS A 72 -5.16 8.65 -12.74
N GLN A 73 -4.98 8.48 -11.43
CA GLN A 73 -3.86 9.00 -10.65
C GLN A 73 -2.77 7.96 -10.41
N HIS A 74 -3.04 6.70 -10.77
CA HIS A 74 -2.16 5.57 -10.48
C HIS A 74 -1.84 5.42 -8.98
N TYR A 75 -0.95 4.49 -8.67
CA TYR A 75 -0.61 4.15 -7.28
C TYR A 75 -0.15 5.37 -6.45
N SER A 76 0.86 6.11 -6.93
CA SER A 76 1.42 7.24 -6.16
C SER A 76 0.42 8.38 -5.96
N GLY A 77 -0.46 8.60 -6.94
CA GLY A 77 -1.49 9.62 -6.83
C GLY A 77 -2.57 9.26 -5.81
N VAL A 78 -3.14 8.05 -5.88
CA VAL A 78 -4.18 7.63 -4.93
C VAL A 78 -3.66 7.50 -3.51
N PHE A 79 -2.41 7.06 -3.35
CA PHE A 79 -1.75 7.03 -2.07
C PHE A 79 -1.63 8.44 -1.48
N SER A 80 -1.17 9.40 -2.30
CA SER A 80 -1.01 10.81 -1.90
C SER A 80 -2.35 11.47 -1.58
N ILE A 81 -3.41 11.19 -2.35
CA ILE A 81 -4.78 11.62 -2.05
C ILE A 81 -5.20 11.07 -0.69
N GLY A 82 -5.03 9.76 -0.47
CA GLY A 82 -5.34 9.13 0.80
C GLY A 82 -4.63 9.79 1.98
N LEU A 83 -3.32 10.04 1.87
CA LEU A 83 -2.54 10.74 2.91
C LEU A 83 -3.05 12.16 3.17
N ARG A 84 -3.48 12.87 2.13
CA ARG A 84 -4.01 14.24 2.24
C ARG A 84 -5.29 14.30 3.06
N PHE A 85 -6.16 13.29 2.94
CA PHE A 85 -7.46 13.24 3.62
C PHE A 85 -7.44 12.48 4.95
N ALA A 86 -6.45 11.64 5.20
CA ALA A 86 -6.26 10.95 6.47
C ALA A 86 -5.82 11.93 7.57
N THR A 87 -6.48 11.90 8.74
CA THR A 87 -6.23 12.89 9.81
C THR A 87 -5.68 12.30 11.11
N ARG A 88 -5.67 10.96 11.26
CA ARG A 88 -5.28 10.31 12.51
C ARG A 88 -3.77 10.11 12.62
N ASP A 89 -3.29 9.81 13.85
CA ASP A 89 -1.86 9.65 14.16
C ASP A 89 -1.22 8.44 13.48
N ILE A 90 -2.02 7.42 13.25
CA ILE A 90 -1.63 6.21 12.55
C ILE A 90 -2.46 6.14 11.26
N VAL A 91 -1.79 5.93 10.15
CA VAL A 91 -2.42 5.82 8.84
C VAL A 91 -2.08 4.46 8.25
N PHE A 92 -3.09 3.72 7.83
CA PHE A 92 -2.95 2.42 7.22
C PHE A 92 -3.42 2.47 5.77
N PHE A 93 -2.52 2.27 4.82
CA PHE A 93 -2.83 2.13 3.41
C PHE A 93 -2.98 0.65 3.08
N ILE A 94 -4.06 0.26 2.43
CA ILE A 94 -4.38 -1.13 2.08
C ILE A 94 -4.92 -1.16 0.66
N SER A 95 -4.28 -1.91 -0.24
CA SER A 95 -4.80 -2.17 -1.59
C SER A 95 -6.10 -2.97 -1.54
N ASN A 96 -6.99 -2.72 -2.49
CA ASN A 96 -8.36 -3.27 -2.48
C ASN A 96 -8.46 -4.77 -2.84
N ASP A 97 -7.35 -5.43 -3.13
CA ASP A 97 -7.23 -6.87 -3.38
C ASP A 97 -6.65 -7.66 -2.19
N MET A 98 -6.74 -7.07 -0.99
CA MET A 98 -6.27 -7.64 0.26
C MET A 98 -7.44 -8.12 1.14
N LEU A 99 -7.27 -9.26 1.82
CA LEU A 99 -8.15 -9.69 2.91
C LEU A 99 -7.44 -9.53 4.25
N VAL A 100 -7.96 -8.62 5.06
CA VAL A 100 -7.38 -8.22 6.34
C VAL A 100 -8.05 -8.98 7.48
N THR A 101 -7.24 -9.50 8.40
CA THR A 101 -7.73 -10.24 9.57
C THR A 101 -7.54 -9.46 10.88
N THR A 102 -8.24 -9.88 11.92
CA THR A 102 -8.07 -9.32 13.27
C THR A 102 -6.62 -9.44 13.74
N SER A 103 -6.00 -10.62 13.55
CA SER A 103 -4.62 -10.89 13.96
C SER A 103 -3.60 -10.04 13.20
N PHE A 104 -3.86 -9.74 11.92
CA PHE A 104 -3.02 -8.84 11.13
C PHE A 104 -2.99 -7.44 11.73
N ILE A 105 -4.16 -6.82 11.96
CA ILE A 105 -4.25 -5.48 12.54
C ILE A 105 -3.63 -5.45 13.94
N GLN A 106 -3.92 -6.44 14.77
CA GLN A 106 -3.37 -6.54 16.11
C GLN A 106 -1.84 -6.56 16.10
N SER A 107 -1.24 -7.42 15.27
CA SER A 107 0.22 -7.56 15.19
C SER A 107 0.90 -6.30 14.64
N ILE A 108 0.35 -5.70 13.58
CA ILE A 108 0.98 -4.51 12.97
C ILE A 108 0.93 -3.30 13.91
N LEU A 109 -0.16 -3.13 14.66
CA LEU A 109 -0.28 -2.08 15.68
C LEU A 109 0.67 -2.35 16.86
N LEU A 110 0.77 -3.60 17.31
CA LEU A 110 1.67 -4.00 18.39
C LEU A 110 3.13 -3.69 18.01
N VAL A 111 3.59 -4.11 16.84
CA VAL A 111 4.95 -3.82 16.37
C VAL A 111 5.17 -2.32 16.19
N SER A 112 4.20 -1.60 15.62
CA SER A 112 4.29 -0.14 15.49
C SER A 112 4.48 0.60 16.82
N SER A 113 3.98 0.04 17.92
CA SER A 113 4.09 0.64 19.26
C SER A 113 5.45 0.43 19.93
N LEU A 114 6.28 -0.51 19.45
CA LEU A 114 7.56 -0.87 20.07
C LEU A 114 8.61 0.24 19.98
N SER A 115 8.57 1.08 18.95
CA SER A 115 9.49 2.21 18.83
C SER A 115 8.84 3.40 18.13
N ARG A 116 9.21 4.61 18.57
CA ARG A 116 8.81 5.86 17.88
C ARG A 116 9.46 6.00 16.51
N ASP A 117 10.62 5.39 16.30
CA ASP A 117 11.38 5.46 15.06
C ASP A 117 10.85 4.53 13.96
N PHE A 118 9.95 3.60 14.29
CA PHE A 118 9.26 2.78 13.30
C PHE A 118 8.26 3.64 12.52
N GLY A 119 8.74 4.29 11.48
CA GLY A 119 7.91 5.19 10.65
C GLY A 119 6.95 4.44 9.74
N ILE A 120 7.38 3.26 9.24
CA ILE A 120 6.62 2.39 8.36
C ILE A 120 6.65 0.97 8.92
N VAL A 121 5.48 0.35 9.03
CA VAL A 121 5.35 -1.06 9.41
C VAL A 121 4.53 -1.77 8.34
N ARG A 122 5.07 -2.84 7.78
CA ARG A 122 4.35 -3.75 6.90
C ARG A 122 4.15 -5.11 7.56
N GLY A 123 3.31 -5.94 6.98
CA GLY A 123 3.16 -7.34 7.35
C GLY A 123 3.78 -8.30 6.35
N THR A 124 3.43 -9.57 6.48
CA THR A 124 3.68 -10.66 5.54
C THR A 124 2.38 -11.02 4.82
N SER A 125 2.48 -11.70 3.69
CA SER A 125 1.33 -12.19 2.92
C SER A 125 1.66 -13.50 2.21
N ASN A 126 0.66 -14.14 1.60
CA ASN A 126 0.86 -15.30 0.73
C ASN A 126 1.58 -14.95 -0.58
N TYR A 127 1.57 -13.68 -0.98
CA TYR A 127 2.21 -13.21 -2.21
C TYR A 127 2.75 -11.80 -2.03
N THR A 128 4.01 -11.59 -2.42
CA THR A 128 4.66 -10.27 -2.38
C THR A 128 5.52 -10.10 -3.63
N ASP A 129 5.23 -9.11 -4.46
CA ASP A 129 5.91 -8.91 -5.75
C ASP A 129 7.43 -8.70 -5.63
N SER A 130 7.87 -7.94 -4.62
CA SER A 130 9.24 -7.44 -4.54
C SER A 130 10.02 -7.90 -3.30
N HIS A 131 9.38 -8.66 -2.41
CA HIS A 131 9.99 -9.09 -1.14
C HIS A 131 9.64 -10.54 -0.83
N PRO A 132 10.25 -11.52 -1.52
CA PRO A 132 9.98 -12.94 -1.29
C PRO A 132 10.23 -13.37 0.17
N GLU A 133 11.14 -12.70 0.88
CA GLU A 133 11.41 -12.90 2.31
C GLU A 133 10.23 -12.52 3.23
N HIS A 134 9.24 -11.81 2.71
CA HIS A 134 8.00 -11.46 3.40
C HIS A 134 6.81 -12.31 2.96
N THR A 135 7.05 -13.26 2.07
CA THR A 135 6.05 -14.24 1.66
C THR A 135 5.99 -15.38 2.67
N VAL A 136 4.79 -15.67 3.15
CA VAL A 136 4.49 -16.80 4.02
C VAL A 136 3.33 -17.55 3.40
N GLU A 137 3.66 -18.59 2.64
CA GLU A 137 2.66 -19.40 1.93
C GLU A 137 2.01 -20.41 2.87
N PRO A 138 0.67 -20.52 2.88
CA PRO A 138 -0.01 -21.64 3.52
C PRO A 138 0.29 -22.93 2.77
N LYS A 139 0.41 -24.06 3.50
CA LYS A 139 0.66 -25.37 2.89
C LYS A 139 -0.47 -25.84 1.98
N GLU A 140 -1.68 -25.42 2.28
CA GLU A 140 -2.89 -25.74 1.53
C GLU A 140 -3.54 -24.46 1.01
N GLN A 141 -4.26 -24.55 -0.10
CA GLN A 141 -5.00 -23.43 -0.65
C GLN A 141 -6.14 -23.03 0.29
N LEU A 142 -6.12 -21.79 0.74
CA LEU A 142 -7.20 -21.22 1.55
C LEU A 142 -8.36 -20.80 0.64
N LYS A 143 -9.57 -21.30 0.92
CA LYS A 143 -10.76 -21.08 0.07
C LYS A 143 -11.79 -20.16 0.73
N THR A 144 -11.74 -20.02 2.05
CA THR A 144 -12.73 -19.27 2.82
C THR A 144 -12.05 -18.24 3.71
N PHE A 145 -12.77 -17.16 4.01
CA PHE A 145 -12.27 -16.15 4.95
C PHE A 145 -11.96 -16.75 6.33
N GLN A 146 -12.71 -17.76 6.76
CA GLN A 146 -12.45 -18.44 8.03
C GLN A 146 -11.10 -19.18 8.04
N GLU A 147 -10.74 -19.83 6.93
CA GLU A 147 -9.41 -20.48 6.78
C GLU A 147 -8.30 -19.44 6.78
N ILE A 148 -8.51 -18.31 6.08
CA ILE A 148 -7.59 -17.16 6.05
C ILE A 148 -7.39 -16.59 7.46
N ASP A 149 -8.45 -16.35 8.22
CA ASP A 149 -8.38 -15.84 9.59
C ASP A 149 -7.69 -16.84 10.54
N ASN A 150 -7.97 -18.13 10.41
CA ASN A 150 -7.31 -19.18 11.20
C ASN A 150 -5.82 -19.25 10.90
N PHE A 151 -5.41 -19.18 9.63
CA PHE A 151 -4.00 -19.18 9.24
C PHE A 151 -3.30 -17.92 9.76
N SER A 152 -3.88 -16.75 9.57
CA SER A 152 -3.36 -15.49 10.10
C SER A 152 -3.17 -15.53 11.61
N ARG A 153 -4.13 -16.11 12.34
CA ARG A 153 -4.04 -16.30 13.80
C ARG A 153 -2.89 -17.23 14.18
N SER A 154 -2.66 -18.28 13.42
CA SER A 154 -1.52 -19.20 13.65
C SER A 154 -0.18 -18.50 13.45
N VAL A 155 -0.04 -17.68 12.40
CA VAL A 155 1.15 -16.87 12.15
C VAL A 155 1.38 -15.86 13.27
N PHE A 156 0.31 -15.17 13.72
CA PHE A 156 0.39 -14.26 14.87
C PHE A 156 0.82 -14.98 16.15
N SER A 157 0.24 -16.13 16.46
CA SER A 157 0.58 -16.91 17.65
C SER A 157 2.04 -17.35 17.65
N ALA A 158 2.59 -17.69 16.49
CA ALA A 158 3.97 -18.12 16.36
C ALA A 158 4.98 -16.96 16.42
N ASN A 159 4.60 -15.76 16.00
CA ASN A 159 5.52 -14.64 15.81
C ASN A 159 5.20 -13.40 16.67
N SER A 160 3.95 -13.24 17.12
CA SER A 160 3.52 -12.15 18.01
C SER A 160 4.08 -10.78 17.61
N CYS A 161 4.97 -10.20 18.41
CA CYS A 161 5.62 -8.91 18.18
C CYS A 161 7.00 -9.01 17.50
N ARG A 162 7.37 -10.17 16.93
CA ARG A 162 8.63 -10.30 16.18
C ARG A 162 8.59 -9.44 14.93
N TYR A 163 9.69 -8.75 14.67
CA TYR A 163 9.87 -7.93 13.48
C TYR A 163 11.29 -8.07 12.94
N VAL A 164 11.48 -7.65 11.71
CA VAL A 164 12.79 -7.45 11.08
C VAL A 164 12.83 -6.03 10.51
N GLU A 165 14.00 -5.38 10.57
CA GLU A 165 14.21 -4.12 9.87
C GLU A 165 14.29 -4.38 8.37
N ASP A 166 13.63 -3.50 7.61
CA ASP A 166 13.55 -3.56 6.17
C ASP A 166 14.28 -2.39 5.55
N LYS A 167 14.79 -2.55 4.34
CA LYS A 167 15.44 -1.47 3.59
C LYS A 167 14.60 -1.03 2.39
N VAL A 168 13.68 -1.84 1.96
CA VAL A 168 12.86 -1.58 0.78
C VAL A 168 11.39 -1.70 1.15
N LEU A 169 10.59 -0.78 0.65
CA LEU A 169 9.15 -0.78 0.87
C LEU A 169 8.43 -1.37 -0.33
N SER A 170 7.60 -2.39 -0.08
CA SER A 170 6.48 -2.74 -0.93
C SER A 170 5.21 -2.16 -0.30
N GLY A 171 4.54 -1.30 -1.02
CA GLY A 171 3.55 -0.39 -0.50
C GLY A 171 2.11 -0.89 -0.54
N ASP A 172 1.88 -2.19 -0.67
CA ASP A 172 0.56 -2.82 -0.86
C ASP A 172 -0.34 -2.80 0.38
N ALA A 173 0.25 -3.02 1.59
CA ALA A 173 -0.44 -2.94 2.87
C ALA A 173 0.52 -2.46 3.96
N ILE A 174 0.49 -1.17 4.25
CA ILE A 174 1.46 -0.53 5.15
C ILE A 174 0.82 0.41 6.15
N LEU A 175 1.36 0.39 7.35
CA LEU A 175 1.05 1.34 8.41
C LEU A 175 2.12 2.43 8.44
N LEU A 176 1.68 3.68 8.51
CA LEU A 176 2.50 4.89 8.54
C LEU A 176 2.22 5.68 9.82
N LYS A 177 3.25 6.25 10.44
CA LYS A 177 3.07 7.21 11.52
C LYS A 177 2.89 8.63 10.98
N ARG A 178 2.03 9.41 11.61
CA ARG A 178 1.80 10.82 11.27
C ARG A 178 3.10 11.63 11.26
N SER A 179 3.97 11.40 12.23
CA SER A 179 5.28 12.08 12.31
C SER A 179 6.16 11.85 11.08
N LEU A 180 6.10 10.67 10.48
CA LEU A 180 6.76 10.42 9.19
C LEU A 180 6.11 11.23 8.07
N ILE A 181 4.77 11.19 7.96
CA ILE A 181 4.02 11.91 6.91
C ILE A 181 4.30 13.41 6.99
N GLU A 182 4.31 13.98 8.20
CA GLU A 182 4.65 15.41 8.41
C GLU A 182 6.10 15.73 7.99
N ARG A 183 7.00 14.78 8.19
CA ARG A 183 8.43 14.96 7.89
C ARG A 183 8.75 14.86 6.41
N ILE A 184 8.14 13.90 5.69
CA ILE A 184 8.47 13.63 4.27
C ILE A 184 7.32 13.87 3.29
N GLY A 185 6.11 14.20 3.79
CA GLY A 185 4.95 14.53 2.97
C GLY A 185 4.36 13.33 2.23
N VAL A 186 3.93 13.56 1.01
CA VAL A 186 3.30 12.57 0.13
C VAL A 186 4.31 11.88 -0.78
N LEU A 187 3.84 10.96 -1.63
CA LEU A 187 4.69 10.31 -2.64
C LEU A 187 5.13 11.32 -3.71
N ASP A 188 6.26 11.05 -4.33
CA ASP A 188 6.71 11.81 -5.50
C ASP A 188 5.90 11.37 -6.73
N LEU A 189 5.03 12.24 -7.22
CA LEU A 189 4.08 11.93 -8.29
C LEU A 189 4.74 11.67 -9.65
N ARG A 190 6.06 11.88 -9.79
CA ARG A 190 6.81 11.41 -10.96
C ARG A 190 6.81 9.90 -11.09
N PHE A 191 6.66 9.20 -9.96
CA PHE A 191 6.57 7.74 -9.90
C PHE A 191 5.11 7.31 -9.88
N PHE A 192 4.41 7.47 -10.97
CA PHE A 192 2.95 7.27 -10.99
C PHE A 192 2.51 5.85 -10.59
N GLY A 193 3.04 4.79 -11.20
CA GLY A 193 2.60 3.40 -10.96
C GLY A 193 3.61 2.53 -10.22
N TYR A 194 4.91 2.82 -10.33
CA TYR A 194 6.00 1.99 -9.82
C TYR A 194 7.10 2.86 -9.22
N PHE A 195 7.92 2.29 -8.32
CA PHE A 195 9.01 2.97 -7.60
C PHE A 195 8.58 4.10 -6.65
N GLY A 196 7.31 4.47 -6.59
CA GLY A 196 6.83 5.50 -5.69
C GLY A 196 6.95 5.09 -4.22
N ASP A 197 6.62 3.85 -3.93
CA ASP A 197 6.78 3.23 -2.61
C ASP A 197 8.25 3.07 -2.23
N ILE A 198 9.08 2.59 -3.15
CA ILE A 198 10.54 2.47 -2.94
C ILE A 198 11.14 3.84 -2.64
N ASP A 199 10.80 4.86 -3.43
CA ASP A 199 11.22 6.24 -3.18
C ASP A 199 10.78 6.76 -1.81
N TYR A 200 9.52 6.47 -1.44
CA TYR A 200 8.98 6.86 -0.14
C TYR A 200 9.74 6.21 1.01
N GLY A 201 10.04 4.91 0.88
CA GLY A 201 10.87 4.17 1.82
C GLY A 201 12.29 4.73 1.96
N VAL A 202 12.94 5.07 0.84
CA VAL A 202 14.26 5.73 0.83
C VAL A 202 14.20 7.06 1.58
N ARG A 203 13.21 7.91 1.29
CA ARG A 203 13.04 9.21 1.98
C ARG A 203 12.76 9.05 3.46
N ALA A 204 11.95 8.05 3.85
CA ALA A 204 11.69 7.73 5.25
C ALA A 204 12.97 7.38 6.00
N HIS A 205 13.79 6.50 5.42
CA HIS A 205 15.07 6.11 5.99
C HIS A 205 16.03 7.31 6.13
N LEU A 206 16.14 8.14 5.09
CA LEU A 206 16.99 9.35 5.12
C LEU A 206 16.48 10.40 6.11
N ALA A 207 15.20 10.40 6.41
CA ALA A 207 14.60 11.25 7.45
C ALA A 207 14.82 10.71 8.88
N GLY A 208 15.46 9.53 9.03
CA GLY A 208 15.80 8.92 10.31
C GLY A 208 14.78 7.91 10.82
N PHE A 209 13.78 7.54 10.00
CA PHE A 209 12.80 6.51 10.36
C PHE A 209 13.26 5.11 9.90
N LYS A 210 12.77 4.10 10.63
CA LYS A 210 12.95 2.70 10.28
C LYS A 210 11.72 2.16 9.57
N LEU A 211 11.98 1.30 8.59
CA LEU A 211 10.99 0.44 7.95
C LEU A 211 11.12 -0.92 8.62
N VAL A 212 10.00 -1.52 9.02
CA VAL A 212 10.00 -2.83 9.67
C VAL A 212 8.91 -3.73 9.11
N CYS A 213 9.20 -5.03 9.05
CA CYS A 213 8.21 -6.06 8.74
C CYS A 213 7.81 -6.79 10.03
N ALA A 214 6.53 -6.68 10.41
CA ALA A 214 5.92 -7.39 11.52
C ALA A 214 5.66 -8.84 11.10
N LYS A 215 6.45 -9.79 11.61
CA LYS A 215 6.40 -11.20 11.19
C LYS A 215 5.13 -11.93 11.65
N GLY A 216 4.44 -11.43 12.65
CA GLY A 216 3.16 -11.94 13.12
C GLY A 216 1.93 -11.35 12.39
N ALA A 217 2.12 -10.30 11.59
CA ALA A 217 1.06 -9.69 10.80
C ALA A 217 0.99 -10.35 9.43
N TRP A 218 0.02 -11.25 9.23
CA TRP A 218 -0.19 -11.91 7.94
C TRP A 218 -1.58 -11.61 7.40
N LEU A 219 -1.65 -11.23 6.13
CA LEU A 219 -2.89 -11.04 5.37
C LEU A 219 -2.88 -11.86 4.08
N PHE A 220 -4.06 -12.05 3.51
CA PHE A 220 -4.19 -12.70 2.21
C PHE A 220 -4.22 -11.67 1.09
N HIS A 221 -3.40 -11.88 0.07
CA HIS A 221 -3.31 -11.05 -1.13
C HIS A 221 -3.75 -11.88 -2.34
N GLU A 222 -4.79 -11.43 -3.03
CA GLU A 222 -5.29 -12.09 -4.26
C GLU A 222 -4.26 -12.09 -5.39
N GLY A 223 -3.29 -11.20 -5.32
CA GLY A 223 -2.20 -11.10 -6.27
C GLY A 223 -2.64 -10.68 -7.67
N SER A 224 -2.20 -9.52 -8.09
CA SER A 224 -2.47 -8.98 -9.44
C SER A 224 -3.96 -8.90 -9.81
N GLY A 225 -4.85 -8.73 -8.82
CA GLY A 225 -6.30 -8.68 -9.05
C GLY A 225 -6.69 -7.61 -10.07
N HIS A 226 -6.08 -6.43 -9.98
CA HIS A 226 -6.28 -5.34 -10.94
C HIS A 226 -5.77 -5.68 -12.35
N VAL A 227 -4.64 -6.39 -12.49
CA VAL A 227 -4.09 -6.79 -13.80
C VAL A 227 -4.99 -7.81 -14.47
N LYS A 228 -5.45 -8.82 -13.72
CA LYS A 228 -6.39 -9.83 -14.23
C LYS A 228 -7.71 -9.19 -14.71
N HIS A 229 -8.21 -8.24 -13.94
CA HIS A 229 -9.42 -7.50 -14.30
C HIS A 229 -9.21 -6.64 -15.55
N GLU A 230 -8.11 -5.92 -15.64
CA GLU A 230 -7.76 -5.08 -16.80
C GLU A 230 -7.59 -5.92 -18.07
N MET A 231 -6.93 -7.07 -17.99
CA MET A 231 -6.82 -8.02 -19.09
C MET A 231 -8.18 -8.47 -19.61
N ALA A 232 -9.08 -8.82 -18.69
CA ALA A 232 -10.43 -9.25 -19.06
C ALA A 232 -11.23 -8.12 -19.76
N HIS A 233 -11.12 -6.89 -19.25
CA HIS A 233 -11.84 -5.73 -19.80
C HIS A 233 -11.29 -5.24 -21.14
N GLN A 234 -9.97 -5.29 -21.35
CA GLN A 234 -9.32 -4.80 -22.56
C GLN A 234 -9.09 -5.90 -23.60
N ALA A 235 -9.54 -7.13 -23.32
CA ALA A 235 -9.29 -8.31 -24.15
C ALA A 235 -7.79 -8.50 -24.52
N LEU A 236 -6.90 -8.18 -23.57
CA LEU A 236 -5.46 -8.32 -23.75
C LEU A 236 -5.02 -9.74 -23.45
N SER A 237 -4.07 -10.23 -24.23
CA SER A 237 -3.30 -11.42 -23.86
C SER A 237 -2.43 -11.14 -22.62
N PHE A 238 -2.04 -12.20 -21.92
CA PHE A 238 -1.12 -12.10 -20.79
C PHE A 238 0.22 -11.44 -21.19
N GLU A 239 0.72 -11.76 -22.37
CA GLU A 239 1.98 -11.19 -22.88
C GLU A 239 1.86 -9.68 -23.13
N GLU A 240 0.78 -9.24 -23.76
CA GLU A 240 0.54 -7.80 -23.99
C GLU A 240 0.39 -7.01 -22.71
N ALA A 241 -0.36 -7.55 -21.74
CA ALA A 241 -0.51 -6.90 -20.43
C ALA A 241 0.82 -6.83 -19.68
N ARG A 242 1.63 -7.91 -19.73
CA ARG A 242 2.98 -7.94 -19.14
C ARG A 242 3.90 -6.93 -19.79
N ASP A 243 3.93 -6.86 -21.12
CA ASP A 243 4.84 -5.98 -21.84
C ASP A 243 4.50 -4.50 -21.61
N ARG A 244 3.21 -4.14 -21.57
CA ARG A 244 2.76 -2.80 -21.16
C ARG A 244 3.19 -2.48 -19.73
N ARG A 245 3.00 -3.39 -18.79
CA ARG A 245 3.45 -3.23 -17.41
C ARG A 245 4.95 -3.02 -17.33
N MET A 246 5.74 -3.84 -18.04
CA MET A 246 7.20 -3.73 -18.05
C MET A 246 7.70 -2.41 -18.65
N ALA A 247 7.03 -1.88 -19.67
CA ALA A 247 7.36 -0.56 -20.21
C ALA A 247 7.12 0.57 -19.19
N MET A 248 6.05 0.47 -18.39
CA MET A 248 5.77 1.42 -17.31
C MET A 248 6.79 1.30 -16.17
N VAL A 249 7.14 0.07 -15.78
CA VAL A 249 8.18 -0.21 -14.77
C VAL A 249 9.51 0.38 -15.21
N GLU A 250 9.91 0.16 -16.46
CA GLU A 250 11.17 0.70 -17.01
C GLU A 250 11.19 2.24 -16.99
N THR A 251 10.09 2.88 -17.40
CA THR A 251 9.98 4.35 -17.36
C THR A 251 10.16 4.88 -15.94
N ALA A 252 9.49 4.29 -14.98
CA ALA A 252 9.59 4.69 -13.57
C ALA A 252 11.00 4.42 -13.00
N TYR A 253 11.64 3.32 -13.41
CA TYR A 253 13.01 3.00 -13.03
C TYR A 253 14.01 4.04 -13.53
N GLN A 254 13.89 4.50 -14.78
CA GLN A 254 14.76 5.54 -15.31
C GLN A 254 14.61 6.87 -14.55
N GLU A 255 13.38 7.25 -14.17
CA GLU A 255 13.15 8.43 -13.32
C GLU A 255 13.74 8.24 -11.92
N PHE A 256 13.61 7.05 -11.32
CA PHE A 256 14.21 6.72 -10.04
C PHE A 256 15.74 6.81 -10.08
N ARG A 257 16.36 6.24 -11.13
CA ARG A 257 17.80 6.35 -11.38
C ARG A 257 18.27 7.79 -11.45
N LYS A 258 17.60 8.62 -12.25
CA LYS A 258 17.92 10.05 -12.40
C LYS A 258 17.84 10.74 -11.04
N LYS A 259 16.75 10.56 -10.32
CA LYS A 259 16.53 11.18 -9.02
C LYS A 259 17.65 10.85 -8.03
N TRP A 260 18.00 9.60 -7.93
CA TRP A 260 18.96 9.13 -6.93
C TRP A 260 20.40 9.03 -7.47
N HIS A 261 20.66 9.47 -8.70
CA HIS A 261 21.97 9.44 -9.37
C HIS A 261 22.64 8.06 -9.31
N LEU A 262 21.88 7.02 -9.63
CA LEU A 262 22.38 5.65 -9.60
C LEU A 262 23.10 5.29 -10.90
N ALA A 263 24.37 4.86 -10.78
CA ALA A 263 25.12 4.27 -11.87
C ALA A 263 24.79 2.76 -11.97
N THR A 264 23.63 2.43 -12.49
CA THR A 264 23.13 1.05 -12.60
C THR A 264 22.91 0.69 -14.08
N PRO A 265 22.64 -0.58 -14.44
CA PRO A 265 22.35 -0.97 -15.82
C PRO A 265 21.33 -0.05 -16.46
N GLU A 266 21.44 0.12 -17.77
CA GLU A 266 20.55 1.00 -18.54
C GLU A 266 19.10 0.51 -18.57
N ILE A 267 18.88 -0.79 -18.32
CA ILE A 267 17.58 -1.45 -18.38
C ILE A 267 17.30 -2.14 -17.04
N TRP A 268 16.06 -2.02 -16.55
CA TRP A 268 15.58 -2.80 -15.42
C TRP A 268 15.53 -4.29 -15.79
N GLY A 269 16.47 -5.05 -15.27
CA GLY A 269 16.61 -6.48 -15.60
C GLY A 269 15.58 -7.41 -14.97
N GLY A 270 14.49 -6.88 -14.40
CA GLY A 270 13.47 -7.69 -13.71
C GLY A 270 13.97 -8.33 -12.43
N GLY A 271 15.14 -7.95 -11.95
CA GLY A 271 15.85 -8.58 -10.82
C GLY A 271 15.32 -8.23 -9.43
N GLY A 272 14.11 -7.71 -9.32
CA GLY A 272 13.42 -7.55 -8.03
C GLY A 272 14.18 -6.74 -6.97
N SER A 273 13.79 -6.95 -5.74
CA SER A 273 14.22 -6.26 -4.52
C SER A 273 15.73 -6.34 -4.18
N VAL A 274 16.44 -7.35 -4.66
CA VAL A 274 17.84 -7.58 -4.28
C VAL A 274 18.75 -6.43 -4.72
N GLU A 275 18.55 -5.87 -5.91
CA GLU A 275 19.30 -4.70 -6.36
C GLU A 275 18.88 -3.43 -5.62
N ALA A 276 17.60 -3.30 -5.28
CA ALA A 276 17.09 -2.18 -4.49
C ALA A 276 17.70 -2.14 -3.08
N LEU A 277 18.00 -3.28 -2.46
CA LEU A 277 18.69 -3.36 -1.17
C LEU A 277 20.08 -2.71 -1.19
N HIS A 278 20.77 -2.74 -2.32
CA HIS A 278 22.06 -2.11 -2.49
C HIS A 278 21.99 -0.59 -2.73
N PHE A 279 20.82 -0.04 -3.02
CA PHE A 279 20.65 1.41 -3.22
C PHE A 279 20.88 2.20 -1.95
N PHE A 280 20.45 1.71 -0.81
CA PHE A 280 20.50 2.45 0.44
C PHE A 280 21.90 2.91 0.81
N ASP A 281 22.89 2.05 0.63
CA ASP A 281 24.27 2.37 0.97
C ASP A 281 24.91 3.35 -0.03
N ARG A 282 24.40 3.36 -1.27
CA ARG A 282 24.87 4.26 -2.34
C ARG A 282 24.19 5.63 -2.33
N VAL A 283 22.94 5.69 -1.89
CA VAL A 283 22.12 6.91 -1.87
C VAL A 283 22.49 7.84 -0.71
N ARG A 284 22.89 7.30 0.45
CA ARG A 284 23.22 8.05 1.66
C ARG A 284 24.14 9.27 1.45
N PRO A 285 25.26 9.17 0.72
CA PRO A 285 26.19 10.31 0.57
C PRO A 285 25.59 11.47 -0.25
N ARG A 286 24.65 11.19 -1.15
CA ARG A 286 24.09 12.18 -2.09
C ARG A 286 22.78 12.79 -1.60
N ALA A 287 22.10 12.11 -0.70
CA ALA A 287 20.78 12.48 -0.17
C ALA A 287 20.74 13.83 0.57
N LYS A 288 21.87 14.31 1.08
CA LYS A 288 21.93 15.63 1.76
C LYS A 288 21.52 16.82 0.89
N ARG A 289 21.40 16.63 -0.43
CA ARG A 289 21.04 17.67 -1.42
C ARG A 289 19.66 17.49 -2.04
N MET A 290 18.95 16.40 -1.71
CA MET A 290 17.65 16.08 -2.32
C MET A 290 16.51 16.51 -1.41
N PRO A 291 15.40 17.06 -1.94
CA PRO A 291 14.23 17.31 -1.14
C PRO A 291 13.68 15.98 -0.62
N LEU A 292 13.53 15.86 0.69
CA LEU A 292 12.91 14.68 1.31
C LEU A 292 11.39 14.84 1.40
N LYS A 293 10.89 16.08 1.47
CA LYS A 293 9.47 16.36 1.62
C LYS A 293 8.85 16.78 0.29
N TYR A 294 7.72 16.16 -0.01
CA TYR A 294 6.83 16.56 -1.11
C TYR A 294 5.46 16.88 -0.52
N ASP A 295 4.95 18.04 -0.87
CA ASP A 295 3.61 18.44 -0.49
C ASP A 295 2.61 18.02 -1.57
N PHE A 296 1.37 17.75 -1.15
CA PHE A 296 0.29 17.45 -2.09
C PHE A 296 0.01 18.69 -2.95
N PRO A 297 0.07 18.58 -4.30
CA PRO A 297 -0.08 19.75 -5.17
C PRO A 297 -1.47 20.38 -5.02
N PRO A 298 -1.59 21.69 -4.75
CA PRO A 298 -2.90 22.35 -4.67
C PRO A 298 -3.75 22.15 -5.93
N SER A 299 -3.16 22.20 -7.12
CA SER A 299 -3.84 21.97 -8.40
C SER A 299 -4.44 20.56 -8.54
N ALA A 300 -3.92 19.56 -7.83
CA ALA A 300 -4.50 18.22 -7.84
C ALA A 300 -5.84 18.16 -7.09
N MET A 301 -6.16 19.14 -6.23
CA MET A 301 -7.45 19.23 -5.56
C MET A 301 -8.60 19.53 -6.54
N ASP A 302 -8.32 20.24 -7.63
CA ASP A 302 -9.32 20.63 -8.62
C ASP A 302 -9.90 19.41 -9.38
N ASP A 303 -9.16 18.31 -9.43
CA ASP A 303 -9.59 17.07 -10.05
C ASP A 303 -10.34 16.11 -9.08
N LEU A 304 -10.57 16.51 -7.83
CA LEU A 304 -11.20 15.67 -6.81
C LEU A 304 -12.66 16.04 -6.55
N GLU A 305 -13.48 15.02 -6.38
CA GLU A 305 -14.86 15.07 -5.90
C GLU A 305 -14.94 14.43 -4.51
N ILE A 306 -15.57 15.11 -3.55
CA ILE A 306 -15.69 14.64 -2.17
C ILE A 306 -17.16 14.38 -1.88
N TYR A 307 -17.51 13.17 -1.37
CA TYR A 307 -18.86 12.71 -1.09
C TYR A 307 -19.12 12.46 0.40
#